data_216bb66fca39ffa3b13888bb2372da13
#
_entry.id   216bb66fca39ffa3b13888bb2372da13
#
_cell.length_a   1.000
_cell.length_b   1.000
_cell.length_c   1.000
_cell.angle_alpha   90.00
_cell.angle_beta   90.00
_cell.angle_gamma   90.00
#
_symmetry.space_group_name_H-M   'P 1'
#
loop_
_entity.id
_entity.type
_entity.pdbx_description
1 polymer ?
#
loop_
_entity_poly.entity_id
_entity_poly.type
_entity_poly.pdbx_seq_one_letter_code
_entity_poly.pdbx_strand_id
1 'polypeptide(L)'
;MKRRQLTMMAILLMLLAVGVYAQANLQPERFTANAVSTSPEYGTGQRIVEITVDRWSPNAERERLVTALQTKGPDELLKQLQKNKPLGRIRTPDSLGYDLRYAQQTPLPEGGRMIVIATDRPIGFWEATQHPRSFDYRFTVIQMKLDREGNGTGTLSYATRITAHENNVIGLEDFATQPIMLNNIKSRPKNATE
;
A
#
# COMPACT_ATOMS: atom_id res chain seq x y z
N MET A 1 11.03 44.44 26.74
CA MET A 1 9.89 43.54 26.79
C MET A 1 9.26 43.24 25.40
N LYS A 2 9.05 44.21 24.51
CA LYS A 2 8.43 43.99 23.18
C LYS A 2 9.20 43.05 22.22
N ARG A 3 10.55 43.04 22.22
CA ARG A 3 11.34 42.15 21.34
C ARG A 3 11.26 40.68 21.73
N ARG A 4 11.13 40.33 23.00
CA ARG A 4 10.99 38.94 23.48
C ARG A 4 9.60 38.35 23.15
N GLN A 5 8.56 39.17 23.12
CA GLN A 5 7.22 38.74 22.77
C GLN A 5 7.08 38.48 21.27
N LEU A 6 7.76 39.27 20.42
CA LEU A 6 7.79 39.04 18.96
C LEU A 6 8.51 37.74 18.58
N THR A 7 9.61 37.40 19.27
CA THR A 7 10.33 36.11 19.02
C THR A 7 9.54 34.90 19.50
N MET A 8 8.83 34.99 20.63
CA MET A 8 7.96 33.87 21.05
C MET A 8 6.76 33.66 20.14
N MET A 9 6.17 34.72 19.58
CA MET A 9 5.06 34.64 18.66
C MET A 9 5.49 34.05 17.30
N ALA A 10 6.72 34.37 16.83
CA ALA A 10 7.28 33.80 15.61
C ALA A 10 7.58 32.28 15.74
N ILE A 11 8.05 31.83 16.89
CA ILE A 11 8.32 30.43 17.20
C ILE A 11 7.02 29.66 17.32
N LEU A 12 5.97 30.22 17.89
CA LEU A 12 4.65 29.60 18.00
C LEU A 12 3.97 29.45 16.60
N LEU A 13 4.17 30.45 15.72
CA LEU A 13 3.67 30.36 14.33
C LEU A 13 4.43 29.31 13.51
N MET A 14 5.74 29.12 13.74
CA MET A 14 6.51 28.04 13.07
C MET A 14 6.10 26.65 13.54
N LEU A 15 5.77 26.46 14.83
CA LEU A 15 5.29 25.18 15.35
C LEU A 15 3.91 24.79 14.82
N LEU A 16 3.04 25.76 14.52
CA LEU A 16 1.75 25.51 13.89
C LEU A 16 1.86 25.12 12.40
N ALA A 17 2.88 25.62 11.69
CA ALA A 17 3.12 25.27 10.28
C ALA A 17 3.58 23.81 10.10
N VAL A 18 4.32 23.21 11.04
CA VAL A 18 4.76 21.82 10.98
C VAL A 18 3.59 20.85 11.16
N GLY A 19 2.54 21.22 11.90
CA GLY A 19 1.36 20.40 12.10
C GLY A 19 0.46 20.26 10.84
N VAL A 20 0.52 21.21 9.92
CA VAL A 20 -0.31 21.20 8.71
C VAL A 20 0.23 20.24 7.64
N TYR A 21 1.53 19.98 7.60
CA TYR A 21 2.12 19.03 6.64
C TYR A 21 1.84 17.57 6.96
N ALA A 22 1.49 17.23 8.20
CA ALA A 22 1.20 15.86 8.61
C ALA A 22 -0.24 15.40 8.30
N GLN A 23 -1.15 16.33 7.93
CA GLN A 23 -2.53 16.01 7.57
C GLN A 23 -2.78 15.98 6.05
N ALA A 24 -1.76 16.17 5.23
CA ALA A 24 -1.91 16.16 3.78
C ALA A 24 -2.17 14.73 3.29
N ASN A 25 -3.36 14.53 2.74
CA ASN A 25 -3.79 13.41 1.88
C ASN A 25 -4.24 12.10 2.52
N LEU A 26 -5.11 12.16 3.53
CA LEU A 26 -5.97 11.00 3.87
C LEU A 26 -7.26 10.94 3.02
N GLN A 27 -7.34 11.74 1.96
CA GLN A 27 -8.47 11.72 1.04
C GLN A 27 -8.51 10.43 0.22
N PRO A 28 -9.70 9.97 -0.19
CA PRO A 28 -9.81 8.86 -1.12
C PRO A 28 -9.06 9.13 -2.43
N GLU A 29 -8.31 8.13 -2.90
CA GLU A 29 -7.46 8.25 -4.08
C GLU A 29 -7.65 7.09 -5.06
N ARG A 30 -7.38 7.36 -6.33
CA ARG A 30 -7.32 6.38 -7.40
C ARG A 30 -5.93 6.40 -8.02
N PHE A 31 -5.40 5.22 -8.25
CA PHE A 31 -4.12 5.00 -8.93
C PHE A 31 -4.37 4.19 -10.18
N THR A 32 -3.73 4.56 -11.26
CA THR A 32 -3.64 3.74 -12.48
C THR A 32 -2.20 3.37 -12.71
N ALA A 33 -1.92 2.15 -13.16
CA ALA A 33 -0.57 1.68 -13.44
C ALA A 33 -0.57 0.67 -14.58
N ASN A 34 0.57 0.56 -15.26
CA ASN A 34 0.87 -0.53 -16.16
C ASN A 34 1.55 -1.66 -15.37
N ALA A 35 0.82 -2.74 -15.11
CA ALA A 35 1.33 -3.92 -14.46
C ALA A 35 2.00 -4.82 -15.51
N VAL A 36 3.28 -5.09 -15.34
CA VAL A 36 4.11 -5.90 -16.24
C VAL A 36 4.61 -7.13 -15.48
N SER A 37 4.23 -8.31 -15.95
CA SER A 37 4.73 -9.59 -15.46
C SER A 37 5.72 -10.18 -16.45
N THR A 38 6.88 -10.56 -15.95
CA THR A 38 7.90 -11.34 -16.69
C THR A 38 8.07 -12.74 -16.11
N SER A 39 7.32 -13.06 -15.05
CA SER A 39 7.38 -14.35 -14.37
C SER A 39 6.55 -15.39 -15.09
N PRO A 40 7.13 -16.55 -15.42
CA PRO A 40 6.39 -17.68 -15.98
C PRO A 40 5.28 -18.18 -15.05
N GLU A 41 5.48 -18.07 -13.72
CA GLU A 41 4.54 -18.53 -12.70
C GLU A 41 3.24 -17.72 -12.69
N TYR A 42 3.33 -16.42 -13.02
CA TYR A 42 2.18 -15.52 -13.10
C TYR A 42 1.67 -15.30 -14.52
N GLY A 43 2.34 -15.89 -15.50
CA GLY A 43 2.15 -15.57 -16.91
C GLY A 43 2.84 -14.24 -17.27
N THR A 44 3.42 -14.20 -18.47
CA THR A 44 4.06 -13.00 -19.00
C THR A 44 3.02 -12.10 -19.65
N GLY A 45 3.18 -10.80 -19.54
CA GLY A 45 2.28 -9.84 -20.18
C GLY A 45 2.20 -8.49 -19.51
N GLN A 46 1.37 -7.64 -20.08
CA GLN A 46 1.10 -6.30 -19.56
C GLN A 46 -0.41 -6.09 -19.45
N ARG A 47 -0.83 -5.45 -18.34
CA ARG A 47 -2.23 -5.07 -18.13
C ARG A 47 -2.29 -3.71 -17.44
N ILE A 48 -3.35 -2.96 -17.70
CA ILE A 48 -3.69 -1.78 -16.91
C ILE A 48 -4.35 -2.26 -15.62
N VAL A 49 -3.93 -1.73 -14.49
CA VAL A 49 -4.57 -1.93 -13.20
C VAL A 49 -5.03 -0.59 -12.63
N GLU A 50 -6.19 -0.62 -12.00
CA GLU A 50 -6.74 0.48 -11.22
C GLU A 50 -6.78 0.07 -9.75
N ILE A 51 -6.25 0.94 -8.90
CA ILE A 51 -6.28 0.77 -7.44
C ILE A 51 -7.05 1.96 -6.89
N THR A 52 -8.14 1.71 -6.17
CA THR A 52 -8.90 2.74 -5.48
C THR A 52 -8.75 2.54 -3.98
N VAL A 53 -8.33 3.57 -3.28
CA VAL A 53 -8.29 3.63 -1.81
C VAL A 53 -9.38 4.59 -1.35
N ASP A 54 -10.40 4.06 -0.70
CA ASP A 54 -11.54 4.84 -0.20
C ASP A 54 -11.27 5.39 1.20
N ARG A 55 -10.42 4.70 1.94
CA ARG A 55 -10.01 5.04 3.30
C ARG A 55 -8.60 4.54 3.58
N TRP A 56 -7.78 5.34 4.20
CA TRP A 56 -6.46 4.97 4.67
C TRP A 56 -6.52 4.30 6.05
N SER A 57 -5.66 3.32 6.26
CA SER A 57 -5.51 2.66 7.57
C SER A 57 -4.83 3.59 8.57
N PRO A 58 -5.41 3.80 9.77
CA PRO A 58 -4.78 4.59 10.82
C PRO A 58 -3.59 3.85 11.44
N ASN A 59 -2.69 4.56 12.13
CA ASN A 59 -1.52 4.00 12.78
C ASN A 59 -1.89 2.88 13.79
N ALA A 60 -2.96 3.05 14.54
CA ALA A 60 -3.43 2.02 15.48
C ALA A 60 -3.80 0.69 14.79
N GLU A 61 -4.33 0.75 13.57
CA GLU A 61 -4.59 -0.45 12.77
C GLU A 61 -3.29 -1.12 12.34
N ARG A 62 -2.30 -0.33 11.90
CA ARG A 62 -0.96 -0.82 11.57
C ARG A 62 -0.31 -1.51 12.77
N GLU A 63 -0.28 -0.86 13.92
CA GLU A 63 0.32 -1.39 15.16
C GLU A 63 -0.33 -2.71 15.58
N ARG A 64 -1.66 -2.81 15.51
CA ARG A 64 -2.40 -4.04 15.79
C ARG A 64 -2.01 -5.18 14.85
N LEU A 65 -1.88 -4.91 13.55
CA LEU A 65 -1.50 -5.90 12.54
C LEU A 65 -0.05 -6.35 12.72
N VAL A 66 0.87 -5.43 12.96
CA VAL A 66 2.28 -5.73 13.24
C VAL A 66 2.42 -6.57 14.50
N THR A 67 1.73 -6.19 15.58
CA THR A 67 1.72 -6.97 16.84
C THR A 67 1.18 -8.38 16.61
N ALA A 68 0.08 -8.52 15.87
CA ALA A 68 -0.48 -9.83 15.55
C ALA A 68 0.52 -10.71 14.81
N LEU A 69 1.21 -10.15 13.80
CA LEU A 69 2.26 -10.85 13.05
C LEU A 69 3.42 -11.28 13.96
N GLN A 70 3.92 -10.39 14.81
CA GLN A 70 5.08 -10.63 15.66
C GLN A 70 4.81 -11.63 16.78
N THR A 71 3.62 -11.58 17.38
CA THR A 71 3.28 -12.41 18.55
C THR A 71 2.71 -13.77 18.20
N LYS A 72 1.98 -13.87 17.07
CA LYS A 72 1.20 -15.07 16.71
C LYS A 72 1.41 -15.51 15.25
N GLY A 73 2.25 -14.80 14.50
CA GLY A 73 2.62 -15.15 13.14
C GLY A 73 1.61 -14.80 12.06
N PRO A 74 1.84 -15.27 10.82
CA PRO A 74 1.08 -14.86 9.63
C PRO A 74 -0.38 -15.29 9.65
N ASP A 75 -0.73 -16.38 10.33
CA ASP A 75 -2.13 -16.84 10.43
C ASP A 75 -2.99 -15.86 11.24
N GLU A 76 -2.45 -15.31 12.31
CA GLU A 76 -3.16 -14.29 13.07
C GLU A 76 -3.24 -12.96 12.31
N LEU A 77 -2.16 -12.58 11.60
CA LEU A 77 -2.21 -11.42 10.72
C LEU A 77 -3.35 -11.55 9.70
N LEU A 78 -3.50 -12.70 9.06
CA LEU A 78 -4.58 -12.96 8.11
C LEU A 78 -5.96 -12.80 8.76
N LYS A 79 -6.17 -13.42 9.93
CA LYS A 79 -7.42 -13.28 10.69
C LYS A 79 -7.75 -11.84 11.04
N GLN A 80 -6.72 -11.05 11.39
CA GLN A 80 -6.91 -9.63 11.71
C GLN A 80 -7.22 -8.79 10.46
N LEU A 81 -6.58 -9.07 9.32
CA LEU A 81 -6.89 -8.42 8.04
C LEU A 81 -8.32 -8.74 7.60
N GLN A 82 -8.77 -9.98 7.74
CA GLN A 82 -10.12 -10.39 7.37
C GLN A 82 -11.22 -9.71 8.19
N LYS A 83 -10.92 -9.29 9.43
CA LYS A 83 -11.84 -8.49 10.25
C LYS A 83 -11.98 -7.05 9.80
N ASN A 84 -10.99 -6.54 9.06
CA ASN A 84 -11.06 -5.18 8.53
C ASN A 84 -12.14 -5.09 7.45
N LYS A 85 -12.95 -4.03 7.50
CA LYS A 85 -13.84 -3.71 6.38
C LYS A 85 -13.01 -3.37 5.14
N PRO A 86 -13.48 -3.71 3.95
CA PRO A 86 -12.83 -3.25 2.72
C PRO A 86 -12.62 -1.74 2.76
N LEU A 87 -11.42 -1.31 2.36
CA LEU A 87 -11.06 0.11 2.33
C LEU A 87 -10.75 0.60 0.91
N GLY A 88 -11.02 -0.24 -0.07
CA GLY A 88 -10.81 0.05 -1.48
C GLY A 88 -10.78 -1.23 -2.30
N ARG A 89 -10.35 -1.10 -3.53
CA ARG A 89 -10.32 -2.21 -4.49
C ARG A 89 -9.18 -2.07 -5.50
N ILE A 90 -8.62 -3.21 -5.92
CA ILE A 90 -7.76 -3.31 -7.09
C ILE A 90 -8.46 -4.12 -8.18
N ARG A 91 -8.39 -3.68 -9.43
CA ARG A 91 -9.01 -4.35 -10.58
C ARG A 91 -8.24 -4.11 -11.87
N THR A 92 -8.50 -4.95 -12.87
CA THR A 92 -8.31 -4.64 -14.29
C THR A 92 -9.62 -4.14 -14.89
N PRO A 93 -9.62 -3.47 -16.05
CA PRO A 93 -10.86 -2.97 -16.68
C PRO A 93 -11.92 -4.05 -16.92
N ASP A 94 -11.49 -5.29 -17.11
CA ASP A 94 -12.30 -6.46 -17.43
C ASP A 94 -12.61 -7.36 -16.23
N SER A 95 -12.30 -6.92 -14.99
CA SER A 95 -12.51 -7.72 -13.77
C SER A 95 -13.34 -6.99 -12.71
N LEU A 96 -14.01 -7.77 -11.85
CA LEU A 96 -14.68 -7.25 -10.66
C LEU A 96 -13.70 -6.74 -9.61
N GLY A 97 -12.45 -7.24 -9.66
CA GLY A 97 -11.36 -6.86 -8.77
C GLY A 97 -11.42 -7.53 -7.40
N TYR A 98 -10.50 -7.08 -6.54
CA TYR A 98 -10.25 -7.63 -5.21
C TYR A 98 -10.27 -6.52 -4.17
N ASP A 99 -10.85 -6.82 -3.01
CA ASP A 99 -10.90 -5.89 -1.88
C ASP A 99 -9.53 -5.67 -1.26
N LEU A 100 -9.24 -4.42 -0.94
CA LEU A 100 -8.09 -4.02 -0.15
C LEU A 100 -8.46 -4.05 1.33
N ARG A 101 -7.60 -4.60 2.17
CA ARG A 101 -7.82 -4.73 3.62
C ARG A 101 -6.94 -3.82 4.46
N TYR A 102 -5.87 -3.32 3.87
CA TYR A 102 -4.93 -2.40 4.49
C TYR A 102 -4.34 -1.48 3.44
N ALA A 103 -4.22 -0.19 3.75
CA ALA A 103 -3.50 0.79 2.93
C ALA A 103 -2.95 1.88 3.83
N GLN A 104 -1.65 2.12 3.74
CA GLN A 104 -0.96 3.18 4.47
C GLN A 104 0.02 3.91 3.56
N GLN A 105 0.19 5.20 3.83
CA GLN A 105 1.20 6.02 3.17
C GLN A 105 2.16 6.61 4.19
N THR A 106 3.43 6.73 3.81
CA THR A 106 4.51 7.28 4.61
C THR A 106 5.26 8.31 3.78
N PRO A 107 5.41 9.56 4.24
CA PRO A 107 6.23 10.56 3.56
C PRO A 107 7.67 10.09 3.42
N LEU A 108 8.31 10.45 2.30
CA LEU A 108 9.72 10.19 2.05
C LEU A 108 10.56 11.45 2.33
N PRO A 109 11.80 11.31 2.83
CA PRO A 109 12.67 12.44 3.14
C PRO A 109 12.95 13.34 1.93
N GLU A 110 13.08 12.74 0.75
CA GLU A 110 13.32 13.45 -0.51
C GLU A 110 12.07 14.11 -1.10
N GLY A 111 10.95 13.95 -0.42
CA GLY A 111 9.61 14.33 -0.89
C GLY A 111 8.90 13.16 -1.58
N GLY A 112 7.60 13.34 -1.82
CA GLY A 112 6.77 12.23 -2.26
C GLY A 112 6.41 11.29 -1.10
N ARG A 113 6.03 10.04 -1.42
CA ARG A 113 5.53 9.08 -0.43
C ARG A 113 5.70 7.62 -0.85
N MET A 114 5.83 6.76 0.14
CA MET A 114 5.71 5.31 0.01
C MET A 114 4.30 4.89 0.38
N ILE A 115 3.67 4.07 -0.44
CA ILE A 115 2.35 3.49 -0.18
C ILE A 115 2.49 1.98 -0.08
N VAL A 116 1.91 1.39 0.97
CA VAL A 116 1.84 -0.05 1.17
C VAL A 116 0.38 -0.46 1.29
N ILE A 117 -0.03 -1.42 0.48
CA ILE A 117 -1.39 -1.97 0.43
C ILE A 117 -1.31 -3.48 0.61
N ALA A 118 -2.23 -4.06 1.36
CA ALA A 118 -2.33 -5.51 1.51
C ALA A 118 -3.79 -6.00 1.34
N THR A 119 -3.90 -7.22 0.80
CA THR A 119 -5.16 -7.97 0.72
C THR A 119 -5.13 -9.16 1.66
N ASP A 120 -6.28 -9.78 1.88
CA ASP A 120 -6.44 -11.00 2.68
C ASP A 120 -6.41 -12.28 1.82
N ARG A 121 -5.97 -12.17 0.58
CA ARG A 121 -5.88 -13.27 -0.39
C ARG A 121 -4.93 -12.95 -1.54
N PRO A 122 -4.41 -13.95 -2.25
CA PRO A 122 -3.75 -13.75 -3.53
C PRO A 122 -4.69 -13.15 -4.58
N ILE A 123 -4.17 -12.28 -5.43
CA ILE A 123 -4.90 -11.69 -6.55
C ILE A 123 -4.63 -12.48 -7.83
N GLY A 124 -5.65 -12.87 -8.56
CA GLY A 124 -5.56 -13.74 -9.73
C GLY A 124 -5.89 -13.07 -11.07
N PHE A 125 -5.25 -11.95 -11.41
CA PHE A 125 -5.47 -11.33 -12.73
C PHE A 125 -4.93 -12.15 -13.91
N TRP A 126 -4.03 -13.08 -13.66
CA TRP A 126 -3.39 -13.97 -14.64
C TRP A 126 -3.77 -15.43 -14.41
N GLU A 127 -4.94 -15.73 -13.90
CA GLU A 127 -5.42 -17.08 -13.51
C GLU A 127 -5.49 -18.11 -14.63
N ALA A 128 -4.76 -17.95 -15.72
CA ALA A 128 -4.71 -18.97 -16.79
C ALA A 128 -3.83 -20.19 -16.44
N THR A 129 -3.16 -20.23 -15.28
CA THR A 129 -2.30 -21.34 -14.89
C THR A 129 -2.80 -21.99 -13.61
N GLN A 130 -3.20 -23.26 -13.74
CA GLN A 130 -3.65 -24.17 -12.67
C GLN A 130 -2.49 -24.58 -11.75
N HIS A 131 -1.83 -23.63 -11.07
CA HIS A 131 -0.88 -23.98 -10.03
C HIS A 131 -1.59 -24.10 -8.68
N PRO A 132 -1.37 -25.18 -7.91
CA PRO A 132 -1.90 -25.28 -6.57
C PRO A 132 -1.37 -24.10 -5.75
N ARG A 133 -2.29 -23.27 -5.26
CA ARG A 133 -1.97 -22.14 -4.39
C ARG A 133 -1.36 -22.70 -3.12
N SER A 134 -0.08 -22.40 -2.85
CA SER A 134 0.52 -22.76 -1.59
C SER A 134 -0.22 -22.07 -0.44
N PHE A 135 -0.63 -22.82 0.57
CA PHE A 135 -1.30 -22.32 1.76
C PHE A 135 -0.46 -21.31 2.56
N ASP A 136 0.83 -21.20 2.25
CA ASP A 136 1.76 -20.30 2.94
C ASP A 136 1.77 -18.88 2.33
N TYR A 137 1.36 -18.72 1.05
CA TYR A 137 1.40 -17.45 0.31
C TYR A 137 -0.01 -16.85 0.22
N ARG A 138 -0.48 -16.27 1.33
CA ARG A 138 -1.90 -15.89 1.50
C ARG A 138 -2.22 -14.43 1.24
N PHE A 139 -1.21 -13.62 0.98
CA PHE A 139 -1.37 -12.18 0.85
C PHE A 139 -1.01 -11.72 -0.54
N THR A 140 -1.59 -10.60 -0.97
CA THR A 140 -1.00 -9.76 -2.01
C THR A 140 -0.54 -8.48 -1.34
N VAL A 141 0.69 -8.09 -1.61
CA VAL A 141 1.27 -6.83 -1.13
C VAL A 141 1.63 -5.95 -2.32
N ILE A 142 1.18 -4.70 -2.27
CA ILE A 142 1.49 -3.69 -3.27
C ILE A 142 2.33 -2.61 -2.59
N GLN A 143 3.47 -2.28 -3.18
CA GLN A 143 4.32 -1.20 -2.73
C GLN A 143 4.47 -0.20 -3.87
N MET A 144 4.20 1.07 -3.61
CA MET A 144 4.31 2.14 -4.61
C MET A 144 5.13 3.28 -4.05
N LYS A 145 6.12 3.74 -4.80
CA LYS A 145 6.89 4.94 -4.51
C LYS A 145 6.44 6.04 -5.48
N LEU A 146 5.87 7.12 -4.93
CA LEU A 146 5.35 8.23 -5.70
C LEU A 146 6.16 9.50 -5.40
N ASP A 147 6.34 10.32 -6.40
CA ASP A 147 6.86 11.68 -6.28
C ASP A 147 5.81 12.65 -5.71
N ARG A 148 6.15 13.94 -5.68
CA ARG A 148 5.25 15.00 -5.17
C ARG A 148 4.06 15.24 -6.08
N GLU A 149 4.19 14.95 -7.37
CA GLU A 149 3.16 15.08 -8.40
C GLU A 149 2.22 13.87 -8.46
N GLY A 150 2.52 12.82 -7.69
CA GLY A 150 1.73 11.59 -7.63
C GLY A 150 2.05 10.58 -8.75
N ASN A 151 3.18 10.75 -9.45
CA ASN A 151 3.67 9.78 -10.41
C ASN A 151 4.68 8.85 -9.74
N GLY A 152 4.86 7.65 -10.29
CA GLY A 152 5.85 6.75 -9.74
C GLY A 152 5.86 5.35 -10.31
N THR A 153 6.49 4.47 -9.54
CA THR A 153 6.62 3.04 -9.84
C THR A 153 6.33 2.22 -8.59
N GLY A 154 6.18 0.93 -8.76
CA GLY A 154 5.92 0.03 -7.64
C GLY A 154 6.07 -1.43 -8.00
N THR A 155 5.71 -2.27 -7.04
CA THR A 155 5.68 -3.72 -7.19
C THR A 155 4.35 -4.27 -6.66
N LEU A 156 3.89 -5.33 -7.28
CA LEU A 156 2.76 -6.12 -6.84
C LEU A 156 3.24 -7.55 -6.63
N SER A 157 3.40 -7.93 -5.38
CA SER A 157 3.73 -9.27 -4.93
C SER A 157 2.43 -10.04 -4.77
N TYR A 158 2.13 -10.85 -5.76
CA TYR A 158 0.84 -11.49 -6.02
C TYR A 158 0.42 -12.52 -4.99
N ALA A 159 1.33 -13.40 -4.62
CA ALA A 159 1.18 -14.40 -3.58
C ALA A 159 2.38 -14.29 -2.66
N THR A 160 2.17 -13.69 -1.50
CA THR A 160 3.23 -13.29 -0.60
C THR A 160 3.07 -13.98 0.74
N ARG A 161 4.19 -14.46 1.26
CA ARG A 161 4.34 -14.85 2.67
C ARG A 161 4.91 -13.67 3.43
N ILE A 162 4.25 -13.27 4.48
CA ILE A 162 4.68 -12.18 5.36
C ILE A 162 5.26 -12.79 6.63
N THR A 163 6.51 -12.45 6.95
CA THR A 163 7.21 -12.96 8.14
C THR A 163 7.67 -11.80 9.01
N ALA A 164 7.76 -12.02 10.32
CA ALA A 164 8.40 -11.11 11.23
C ALA A 164 9.82 -11.59 11.53
N HIS A 165 10.78 -10.70 11.44
CA HIS A 165 12.17 -10.93 11.84
C HIS A 165 12.48 -10.10 13.09
N GLU A 166 13.63 -10.36 13.70
CA GLU A 166 14.14 -9.57 14.82
C GLU A 166 14.24 -8.09 14.45
N ASN A 167 14.18 -7.21 15.45
CA ASN A 167 14.24 -5.74 15.28
C ASN A 167 13.08 -5.11 14.48
N ASN A 168 11.88 -5.69 14.56
CA ASN A 168 10.68 -5.18 13.88
C ASN A 168 10.78 -5.14 12.34
N VAL A 169 11.66 -5.93 11.74
CA VAL A 169 11.76 -6.08 10.31
C VAL A 169 10.66 -7.02 9.81
N ILE A 170 9.88 -6.57 8.85
CA ILE A 170 8.89 -7.40 8.16
C ILE A 170 9.52 -7.93 6.88
N GLY A 171 9.64 -9.25 6.77
CA GLY A 171 10.06 -9.92 5.56
C GLY A 171 8.88 -10.18 4.63
N LEU A 172 9.09 -9.96 3.34
CA LEU A 172 8.16 -10.34 2.28
C LEU A 172 8.85 -11.40 1.41
N GLU A 173 8.23 -12.56 1.31
CA GLU A 173 8.68 -13.63 0.43
C GLU A 173 7.60 -13.85 -0.63
N ASP A 174 7.94 -13.59 -1.89
CA ASP A 174 7.04 -13.78 -3.00
C ASP A 174 7.08 -15.23 -3.49
N PHE A 175 5.95 -15.78 -3.90
CA PHE A 175 5.87 -17.13 -4.48
C PHE A 175 6.65 -17.23 -5.79
N ALA A 176 6.61 -16.18 -6.60
CA ALA A 176 7.40 -16.10 -7.82
C ALA A 176 8.77 -15.49 -7.57
N THR A 177 9.70 -15.78 -8.44
CA THR A 177 11.07 -15.27 -8.39
C THR A 177 11.12 -13.74 -8.51
N GLN A 178 10.12 -13.13 -9.15
CA GLN A 178 10.04 -11.68 -9.33
C GLN A 178 8.60 -11.17 -9.15
N PRO A 179 8.41 -10.04 -8.47
CA PRO A 179 7.10 -9.41 -8.38
C PRO A 179 6.68 -8.81 -9.73
N ILE A 180 5.39 -8.57 -9.88
CA ILE A 180 4.85 -7.80 -11.00
C ILE A 180 5.28 -6.33 -10.83
N MET A 181 5.87 -5.75 -11.87
CA MET A 181 6.28 -4.36 -11.86
C MET A 181 5.08 -3.45 -12.18
N LEU A 182 4.89 -2.43 -11.37
CA LEU A 182 3.91 -1.37 -11.60
C LEU A 182 4.64 -0.14 -12.14
N ASN A 183 4.48 0.12 -13.44
CA ASN A 183 5.10 1.23 -14.13
C ASN A 183 4.09 2.34 -14.43
N ASN A 184 4.57 3.58 -14.60
CA ASN A 184 3.74 4.72 -14.96
C ASN A 184 2.54 4.91 -14.02
N ILE A 185 2.76 4.73 -12.72
CA ILE A 185 1.72 4.98 -11.73
C ILE A 185 1.33 6.45 -11.80
N LYS A 186 0.04 6.72 -11.83
CA LYS A 186 -0.54 8.06 -11.71
C LYS A 186 -1.60 8.07 -10.62
N SER A 187 -1.42 8.96 -9.65
CA SER A 187 -2.39 9.21 -8.58
C SER A 187 -3.33 10.35 -8.96
N ARG A 188 -4.62 10.20 -8.63
CA ARG A 188 -5.64 11.24 -8.74
C ARG A 188 -6.58 11.18 -7.53
N PRO A 189 -7.13 12.31 -7.05
CA PRO A 189 -8.24 12.29 -6.13
C PRO A 189 -9.37 11.43 -6.68
N LYS A 190 -10.01 10.59 -5.85
CA LYS A 190 -11.10 9.70 -6.31
C LYS A 190 -12.26 10.47 -6.95
N ASN A 191 -12.52 11.69 -6.46
CA ASN A 191 -13.64 12.54 -6.89
C ASN A 191 -13.25 13.51 -8.02
N ALA A 192 -12.04 13.43 -8.57
CA ALA A 192 -11.68 14.21 -9.75
C ALA A 192 -12.48 13.68 -10.95
N THR A 193 -13.35 14.52 -11.49
CA THR A 193 -14.08 14.27 -12.74
C THR A 193 -13.05 14.20 -13.89
N GLU A 194 -13.20 13.26 -14.79
CA GLU A 194 -12.42 13.17 -16.02
C GLU A 194 -12.69 14.34 -16.94
#